data_ff0ea8a3722ed2ae277d7950ec94643e
#
_entry.id   ff0ea8a3722ed2ae277d7950ec94643e
#
_cell.length_a   1.000
_cell.length_b   1.000
_cell.length_c   1.000
_cell.angle_alpha   90.00
_cell.angle_beta   90.00
_cell.angle_gamma   90.00
#
_symmetry.space_group_name_H-M   'P 1'
#
loop_
_entity.id
_entity.type
_entity.pdbx_description
1 polymer ?
#
loop_
_entity_poly.entity_id
_entity_poly.type
_entity_poly.pdbx_seq_one_letter_code
_entity_poly.pdbx_strand_id
1 'polypeptide(L)'
;DGIFLAGGDQSRYVRYWRGTPVGAALDAHVRAGKPLGGTSAGLAMQGEYLYGAMDGGSQISPRALADPLGADNTIETDFLHIAALKGIVTDTHFSERNRLGRLIAFVAKGESLAGRPLIGLGVDEDAAVAVEGDGTAHVYATSPMAGATVVKGGFAKQAEDEPMQAKRVDTVGAGPNSVLHLPSGRVDRPVFQRHYAV
;
A
#
# COMPACT_ATOMS: atom_id res chain seq x y z
N ASP A 1 -11.04 22.65 4.33
CA ASP A 1 -11.81 21.67 3.57
C ASP A 1 -10.90 20.50 3.18
N GLY A 2 -11.45 19.28 3.09
CA GLY A 2 -10.76 18.06 2.74
C GLY A 2 -11.10 17.55 1.34
N ILE A 3 -10.28 16.65 0.82
CA ILE A 3 -10.52 15.93 -0.44
C ILE A 3 -10.69 14.46 -0.12
N PHE A 4 -11.67 13.81 -0.75
CA PHE A 4 -11.88 12.37 -0.64
C PHE A 4 -11.91 11.74 -2.03
N LEU A 5 -11.03 10.74 -2.25
CA LEU A 5 -10.85 10.05 -3.52
C LEU A 5 -11.72 8.78 -3.54
N ALA A 6 -12.65 8.71 -4.46
CA ALA A 6 -13.59 7.60 -4.58
C ALA A 6 -12.91 6.31 -5.05
N GLY A 7 -13.57 5.18 -4.86
CA GLY A 7 -13.19 3.91 -5.44
C GLY A 7 -13.41 3.86 -6.97
N GLY A 8 -13.00 2.78 -7.59
CA GLY A 8 -13.15 2.54 -9.02
C GLY A 8 -11.87 1.95 -9.64
N ASP A 9 -11.36 2.59 -10.68
CA ASP A 9 -10.20 2.17 -11.43
C ASP A 9 -9.02 3.15 -11.18
N GLN A 10 -8.04 2.72 -10.41
CA GLN A 10 -6.86 3.54 -10.08
C GLN A 10 -6.00 3.87 -11.29
N SER A 11 -6.05 3.09 -12.37
CA SER A 11 -5.31 3.40 -13.59
C SER A 11 -5.73 4.73 -14.21
N ARG A 12 -7.02 5.09 -14.07
CA ARG A 12 -7.55 6.36 -14.54
C ARG A 12 -7.01 7.54 -13.74
N TYR A 13 -6.90 7.41 -12.42
CA TYR A 13 -6.28 8.43 -11.59
C TYR A 13 -4.86 8.72 -12.06
N VAL A 14 -4.04 7.68 -12.20
CA VAL A 14 -2.65 7.81 -12.62
C VAL A 14 -2.55 8.38 -14.04
N ARG A 15 -3.28 7.80 -15.01
CA ARG A 15 -3.21 8.20 -16.43
C ARG A 15 -3.66 9.63 -16.67
N TYR A 16 -4.69 10.09 -15.96
CA TYR A 16 -5.30 11.39 -16.24
C TYR A 16 -4.78 12.51 -15.33
N TRP A 17 -4.15 12.19 -14.17
CA TRP A 17 -3.75 13.21 -13.22
C TRP A 17 -2.25 13.34 -13.01
N ARG A 18 -1.45 12.29 -13.28
CA ARG A 18 0.00 12.36 -13.17
C ARG A 18 0.56 13.43 -14.11
N GLY A 19 1.42 14.33 -13.57
CA GLY A 19 2.04 15.38 -14.34
C GLY A 19 1.09 16.47 -14.84
N THR A 20 -0.12 16.56 -14.31
CA THR A 20 -1.14 17.54 -14.70
C THR A 20 -1.40 18.57 -13.59
N PRO A 21 -2.11 19.68 -13.89
CA PRO A 21 -2.53 20.63 -12.86
C PRO A 21 -3.36 20.01 -11.73
N VAL A 22 -4.12 18.94 -12.00
CA VAL A 22 -4.90 18.22 -10.98
C VAL A 22 -3.96 17.53 -10.00
N GLY A 23 -2.98 16.77 -10.48
CA GLY A 23 -1.97 16.14 -9.61
C GLY A 23 -1.19 17.18 -8.79
N ALA A 24 -0.76 18.27 -9.42
CA ALA A 24 -0.08 19.36 -8.73
C ALA A 24 -0.95 20.02 -7.65
N ALA A 25 -2.26 20.14 -7.89
CA ALA A 25 -3.21 20.70 -6.92
C ALA A 25 -3.41 19.76 -5.72
N LEU A 26 -3.48 18.43 -5.94
CA LEU A 26 -3.54 17.43 -4.87
C LEU A 26 -2.28 17.47 -3.99
N ASP A 27 -1.10 17.51 -4.60
CA ASP A 27 0.15 17.64 -3.86
C ASP A 27 0.23 18.96 -3.06
N ALA A 28 -0.21 20.06 -3.65
CA ALA A 28 -0.27 21.34 -2.96
C ALA A 28 -1.24 21.31 -1.76
N HIS A 29 -2.39 20.62 -1.93
CA HIS A 29 -3.39 20.44 -0.88
C HIS A 29 -2.79 19.68 0.32
N VAL A 30 -2.11 18.56 0.07
CA VAL A 30 -1.46 17.76 1.12
C VAL A 30 -0.32 18.54 1.78
N ARG A 31 0.53 19.19 1.00
CA ARG A 31 1.62 20.04 1.56
C ARG A 31 1.11 21.21 2.41
N ALA A 32 -0.10 21.68 2.15
CA ALA A 32 -0.74 22.69 2.97
C ALA A 32 -1.34 22.14 4.29
N GLY A 33 -1.10 20.85 4.62
CA GLY A 33 -1.62 20.19 5.80
C GLY A 33 -3.13 19.94 5.78
N LYS A 34 -3.74 19.95 4.59
CA LYS A 34 -5.17 19.72 4.43
C LYS A 34 -5.46 18.21 4.28
N PRO A 35 -6.56 17.71 4.85
CA PRO A 35 -6.86 16.29 4.84
C PRO A 35 -7.17 15.76 3.44
N LEU A 36 -6.54 14.63 3.10
CA LEU A 36 -6.80 13.83 1.93
C LEU A 36 -7.17 12.43 2.38
N GLY A 37 -8.29 11.90 1.91
CA GLY A 37 -8.71 10.52 2.16
C GLY A 37 -9.07 9.80 0.88
N GLY A 38 -9.26 8.49 0.96
CA GLY A 38 -9.70 7.71 -0.18
C GLY A 38 -10.09 6.29 0.19
N THR A 39 -10.93 5.69 -0.64
CA THR A 39 -11.39 4.31 -0.50
C THR A 39 -11.07 3.50 -1.75
N SER A 40 -10.78 2.20 -1.61
CA SER A 40 -10.50 1.28 -2.72
C SER A 40 -9.39 1.83 -3.64
N ALA A 41 -9.69 2.08 -4.91
CA ALA A 41 -8.74 2.72 -5.84
C ALA A 41 -8.18 4.05 -5.30
N GLY A 42 -9.03 4.87 -4.67
CA GLY A 42 -8.63 6.15 -4.08
C GLY A 42 -7.70 6.02 -2.86
N LEU A 43 -7.71 4.87 -2.16
CA LEU A 43 -6.72 4.54 -1.13
C LEU A 43 -5.46 3.94 -1.78
N ALA A 44 -5.64 2.98 -2.70
CA ALA A 44 -4.52 2.27 -3.32
C ALA A 44 -3.50 3.19 -4.00
N MET A 45 -3.94 4.34 -4.50
CA MET A 45 -3.07 5.29 -5.20
C MET A 45 -2.34 6.30 -4.29
N GLN A 46 -2.51 6.24 -2.95
CA GLN A 46 -1.91 7.22 -2.05
C GLN A 46 -0.48 6.87 -1.63
N GLY A 47 -0.06 5.60 -1.72
CA GLY A 47 1.31 5.19 -1.44
C GLY A 47 2.32 5.84 -2.39
N GLU A 48 3.58 6.03 -1.94
CA GLU A 48 4.67 6.46 -2.83
C GLU A 48 4.87 5.46 -3.98
N TYR A 49 4.64 4.19 -3.71
CA TYR A 49 4.58 3.11 -4.68
C TYR A 49 3.16 2.57 -4.70
N LEU A 50 2.58 2.42 -5.86
CA LEU A 50 1.19 2.01 -5.97
C LEU A 50 0.99 0.97 -7.08
N TYR A 51 0.09 0.02 -6.88
CA TYR A 51 -0.37 -0.84 -7.95
C TYR A 51 -1.29 -0.06 -8.88
N GLY A 52 -0.83 0.22 -10.08
CA GLY A 52 -1.53 1.07 -11.05
C GLY A 52 -2.66 0.37 -11.79
N ALA A 53 -2.72 -0.97 -11.81
CA ALA A 53 -3.66 -1.74 -12.62
C ALA A 53 -3.64 -1.32 -14.11
N MET A 54 -2.45 -1.03 -14.64
CA MET A 54 -2.28 -0.46 -15.99
C MET A 54 -2.56 -1.44 -17.12
N ASP A 55 -2.61 -2.73 -16.83
CA ASP A 55 -2.97 -3.83 -17.71
C ASP A 55 -4.49 -4.04 -17.85
N GLY A 56 -5.30 -3.24 -17.12
CA GLY A 56 -6.76 -3.30 -17.15
C GLY A 56 -7.37 -4.39 -16.27
N GLY A 57 -6.55 -5.07 -15.44
CA GLY A 57 -6.98 -6.14 -14.54
C GLY A 57 -6.88 -5.77 -13.06
N SER A 58 -7.25 -6.73 -12.22
CA SER A 58 -6.95 -6.72 -10.78
C SER A 58 -6.08 -7.94 -10.49
N GLN A 59 -4.82 -7.72 -10.14
CA GLN A 59 -3.87 -8.78 -9.85
C GLN A 59 -4.30 -9.59 -8.62
N ILE A 60 -4.12 -10.90 -8.68
CA ILE A 60 -4.39 -11.82 -7.57
C ILE A 60 -3.08 -12.36 -6.98
N SER A 61 -3.12 -12.75 -5.69
CA SER A 61 -1.92 -13.20 -4.97
C SER A 61 -1.14 -14.33 -5.67
N PRO A 62 -1.76 -15.42 -6.17
CA PRO A 62 -1.01 -16.48 -6.84
C PRO A 62 -0.27 -16.01 -8.09
N ARG A 63 -0.89 -15.17 -8.92
CA ARG A 63 -0.22 -14.64 -10.12
C ARG A 63 0.89 -13.65 -9.77
N ALA A 64 0.64 -12.77 -8.81
CA ALA A 64 1.64 -11.81 -8.37
C ALA A 64 2.90 -12.49 -7.82
N LEU A 65 2.73 -13.57 -7.05
CA LEU A 65 3.84 -14.34 -6.48
C LEU A 65 4.54 -15.24 -7.51
N ALA A 66 3.84 -15.68 -8.55
CA ALA A 66 4.43 -16.51 -9.58
C ALA A 66 5.50 -15.78 -10.41
N ASP A 67 5.38 -14.47 -10.53
CA ASP A 67 6.34 -13.58 -11.18
C ASP A 67 6.28 -12.19 -10.54
N PRO A 68 6.98 -11.98 -9.40
CA PRO A 68 6.89 -10.72 -8.66
C PRO A 68 7.40 -9.51 -9.44
N LEU A 69 8.35 -9.71 -10.37
CA LEU A 69 8.89 -8.64 -11.21
C LEU A 69 8.17 -8.50 -12.55
N GLY A 70 7.22 -9.39 -12.85
CA GLY A 70 6.49 -9.44 -14.10
C GLY A 70 5.70 -8.19 -14.45
N ALA A 71 5.43 -8.01 -15.74
CA ALA A 71 4.76 -6.82 -16.27
C ALA A 71 3.36 -6.60 -15.68
N ASP A 72 2.66 -7.66 -15.31
CA ASP A 72 1.31 -7.62 -14.74
C ASP A 72 1.27 -6.97 -13.34
N ASN A 73 2.38 -6.97 -12.61
CA ASN A 73 2.55 -6.25 -11.36
C ASN A 73 2.91 -4.79 -11.65
N THR A 74 1.96 -4.02 -12.18
CA THR A 74 2.15 -2.63 -12.62
C THR A 74 2.35 -1.68 -11.44
N ILE A 75 3.58 -1.61 -10.91
CA ILE A 75 3.93 -0.68 -9.83
C ILE A 75 4.32 0.66 -10.44
N GLU A 76 3.57 1.68 -10.04
CA GLU A 76 3.73 3.05 -10.46
C GLU A 76 4.36 3.90 -9.35
N THR A 77 5.05 4.95 -9.73
CA THR A 77 5.72 5.91 -8.84
C THR A 77 5.42 7.34 -9.28
N ASP A 78 5.86 8.31 -8.51
CA ASP A 78 5.77 9.73 -8.87
C ASP A 78 4.35 10.19 -9.21
N PHE A 79 3.41 9.86 -8.32
CA PHE A 79 2.00 10.25 -8.49
C PHE A 79 1.54 11.22 -7.40
N LEU A 80 1.55 10.83 -6.13
CA LEU A 80 1.26 11.68 -4.98
C LEU A 80 2.43 11.66 -4.00
N HIS A 81 2.74 12.82 -3.39
CA HIS A 81 3.87 12.98 -2.50
C HIS A 81 3.40 13.21 -1.05
N ILE A 82 2.89 12.15 -0.43
CA ILE A 82 2.42 12.17 0.97
C ILE A 82 3.57 11.73 1.87
N ALA A 83 4.14 12.66 2.64
CA ALA A 83 5.35 12.42 3.44
C ALA A 83 5.23 11.21 4.39
N ALA A 84 4.09 11.03 5.05
CA ALA A 84 3.83 9.89 5.93
C ALA A 84 3.77 8.54 5.20
N LEU A 85 3.53 8.54 3.88
CA LEU A 85 3.45 7.33 3.04
C LEU A 85 4.73 7.10 2.20
N LYS A 86 5.81 7.81 2.50
CA LYS A 86 7.09 7.63 1.83
C LYS A 86 7.64 6.20 2.06
N GLY A 87 7.99 5.50 0.98
CA GLY A 87 8.45 4.11 1.03
C GLY A 87 7.35 3.11 1.30
N ILE A 88 6.09 3.47 1.11
CA ILE A 88 4.95 2.60 1.36
C ILE A 88 4.25 2.24 0.06
N VAL A 89 3.95 0.95 -0.07
CA VAL A 89 3.02 0.38 -1.05
C VAL A 89 1.67 0.19 -0.38
N THR A 90 0.64 0.87 -0.82
CA THR A 90 -0.72 0.74 -0.25
C THR A 90 -1.56 -0.28 -1.01
N ASP A 91 -2.36 -1.06 -0.29
CA ASP A 91 -3.36 -1.98 -0.84
C ASP A 91 -4.67 -1.96 -0.04
N THR A 92 -5.75 -2.42 -0.63
CA THR A 92 -7.13 -2.30 -0.12
C THR A 92 -7.89 -3.62 -0.23
N HIS A 93 -9.10 -3.71 0.36
CA HIS A 93 -9.90 -4.95 0.36
C HIS A 93 -9.06 -6.15 0.77
N PHE A 94 -8.23 -5.97 1.81
CA PHE A 94 -7.02 -6.76 1.95
C PHE A 94 -7.30 -8.20 2.34
N SER A 95 -7.95 -8.41 3.47
CA SER A 95 -8.29 -9.75 3.95
C SER A 95 -9.40 -10.38 3.12
N GLU A 96 -10.41 -9.59 2.73
CA GLU A 96 -11.60 -10.06 2.00
C GLU A 96 -11.25 -10.65 0.63
N ARG A 97 -10.17 -10.16 0.01
CA ARG A 97 -9.71 -10.62 -1.31
C ARG A 97 -8.38 -11.39 -1.26
N ASN A 98 -7.96 -11.86 -0.08
CA ASN A 98 -6.73 -12.63 0.12
C ASN A 98 -5.49 -11.97 -0.53
N ARG A 99 -5.30 -10.67 -0.28
CA ARG A 99 -4.32 -9.84 -0.98
C ARG A 99 -2.91 -9.85 -0.39
N LEU A 100 -2.65 -10.61 0.67
CA LEU A 100 -1.33 -10.68 1.30
C LEU A 100 -0.23 -11.05 0.30
N GLY A 101 -0.42 -12.10 -0.51
CA GLY A 101 0.57 -12.54 -1.47
C GLY A 101 0.87 -11.47 -2.53
N ARG A 102 -0.16 -10.79 -3.05
CA ARG A 102 0.08 -9.74 -4.04
C ARG A 102 0.81 -8.54 -3.43
N LEU A 103 0.50 -8.16 -2.19
CA LEU A 103 1.19 -7.06 -1.53
C LEU A 103 2.66 -7.40 -1.29
N ILE A 104 3.00 -8.66 -0.94
CA ILE A 104 4.39 -9.13 -0.85
C ILE A 104 5.10 -8.94 -2.19
N ALA A 105 4.50 -9.39 -3.30
CA ALA A 105 5.06 -9.24 -4.64
C ALA A 105 5.19 -7.75 -5.06
N PHE A 106 4.20 -6.92 -4.72
CA PHE A 106 4.24 -5.49 -4.99
C PHE A 106 5.36 -4.78 -4.23
N VAL A 107 5.57 -5.15 -2.96
CA VAL A 107 6.71 -4.65 -2.16
C VAL A 107 8.02 -5.08 -2.81
N ALA A 108 8.18 -6.35 -3.19
CA ALA A 108 9.38 -6.85 -3.85
C ALA A 108 9.69 -6.12 -5.16
N LYS A 109 8.68 -5.89 -6.00
CA LYS A 109 8.83 -5.12 -7.24
C LYS A 109 9.16 -3.66 -6.95
N GLY A 110 8.47 -3.04 -6.00
CA GLY A 110 8.75 -1.68 -5.55
C GLY A 110 10.19 -1.53 -5.05
N GLU A 111 10.71 -2.50 -4.30
CA GLU A 111 12.10 -2.53 -3.83
C GLU A 111 13.11 -2.62 -4.98
N SER A 112 12.79 -3.43 -6.00
CA SER A 112 13.61 -3.50 -7.22
C SER A 112 13.70 -2.14 -7.93
N LEU A 113 12.60 -1.37 -7.96
CA LEU A 113 12.57 -0.02 -8.52
C LEU A 113 13.27 1.01 -7.61
N ALA A 114 13.06 0.89 -6.29
CA ALA A 114 13.56 1.84 -5.29
C ALA A 114 15.04 1.67 -4.97
N GLY A 115 15.60 0.47 -5.13
CA GLY A 115 16.94 0.11 -4.66
C GLY A 115 17.08 0.11 -3.13
N ARG A 116 15.97 0.05 -2.38
CA ARG A 116 15.93 0.06 -0.92
C ARG A 116 14.72 -0.68 -0.38
N PRO A 117 14.72 -1.10 0.91
CA PRO A 117 13.55 -1.70 1.54
C PRO A 117 12.33 -0.76 1.52
N LEU A 118 11.16 -1.35 1.30
CA LEU A 118 9.85 -0.71 1.35
C LEU A 118 8.96 -1.39 2.38
N ILE A 119 7.76 -0.83 2.58
CA ILE A 119 6.72 -1.36 3.46
C ILE A 119 5.43 -1.49 2.67
N GLY A 120 4.75 -2.62 2.81
CA GLY A 120 3.38 -2.79 2.37
C GLY A 120 2.39 -2.42 3.47
N LEU A 121 1.33 -1.70 3.13
CA LEU A 121 0.21 -1.39 4.02
C LEU A 121 -1.10 -1.80 3.34
N GLY A 122 -1.67 -2.93 3.80
CA GLY A 122 -2.97 -3.41 3.35
C GLY A 122 -4.06 -3.02 4.33
N VAL A 123 -5.21 -2.52 3.84
CA VAL A 123 -6.35 -2.09 4.66
C VAL A 123 -7.59 -2.90 4.27
N ASP A 124 -8.28 -3.42 5.29
CA ASP A 124 -9.49 -4.22 5.13
C ASP A 124 -10.71 -3.36 4.74
N GLU A 125 -11.79 -3.98 4.23
CA GLU A 125 -13.00 -3.27 3.78
C GLU A 125 -13.68 -2.52 4.94
N ASP A 126 -13.79 -3.16 6.09
CA ASP A 126 -14.44 -2.62 7.29
C ASP A 126 -13.51 -1.79 8.18
N ALA A 127 -12.39 -1.31 7.63
CA ALA A 127 -11.40 -0.53 8.36
C ALA A 127 -11.01 0.77 7.66
N ALA A 128 -10.55 1.71 8.46
CA ALA A 128 -9.91 2.94 8.00
C ALA A 128 -8.63 3.20 8.81
N VAL A 129 -7.63 3.77 8.16
CA VAL A 129 -6.40 4.22 8.81
C VAL A 129 -6.34 5.74 8.71
N ALA A 130 -6.48 6.42 9.84
CA ALA A 130 -6.32 7.87 9.94
C ALA A 130 -4.88 8.20 10.30
N VAL A 131 -4.21 8.94 9.43
CA VAL A 131 -2.79 9.29 9.54
C VAL A 131 -2.65 10.76 9.89
N GLU A 132 -1.98 11.05 10.99
CA GLU A 132 -1.65 12.40 11.42
C GLU A 132 -0.41 12.95 10.69
N GLY A 133 -0.20 14.26 10.76
CA GLY A 133 0.91 14.91 10.07
C GLY A 133 2.31 14.47 10.54
N ASP A 134 2.44 13.93 11.74
CA ASP A 134 3.69 13.38 12.30
C ASP A 134 3.92 11.90 11.90
N GLY A 135 2.98 11.29 11.17
CA GLY A 135 3.02 9.89 10.78
C GLY A 135 2.42 8.92 11.80
N THR A 136 1.93 9.41 12.95
CA THR A 136 1.14 8.58 13.87
C THR A 136 -0.19 8.24 13.21
N ALA A 137 -0.58 6.96 13.25
CA ALA A 137 -1.80 6.52 12.60
C ALA A 137 -2.64 5.62 13.51
N HIS A 138 -3.95 5.82 13.44
CA HIS A 138 -4.96 5.10 14.21
C HIS A 138 -5.86 4.30 13.28
N VAL A 139 -6.16 3.08 13.67
CA VAL A 139 -7.06 2.18 12.95
C VAL A 139 -8.46 2.32 13.55
N TYR A 140 -9.44 2.55 12.68
CA TYR A 140 -10.86 2.50 13.00
C TYR A 140 -11.47 1.33 12.24
N ALA A 141 -12.25 0.50 12.91
CA ALA A 141 -12.88 -0.65 12.29
C ALA A 141 -14.30 -0.86 12.82
N THR A 142 -15.20 -1.31 11.96
CA THR A 142 -16.58 -1.65 12.31
C THR A 142 -16.72 -3.11 12.76
N SER A 143 -15.67 -3.92 12.52
CA SER A 143 -15.56 -5.31 12.93
C SER A 143 -14.26 -5.53 13.72
N PRO A 144 -14.29 -6.35 14.80
CA PRO A 144 -13.07 -6.67 15.55
C PRO A 144 -12.06 -7.49 14.75
N MET A 145 -12.47 -8.05 13.61
CA MET A 145 -11.61 -8.83 12.72
C MET A 145 -10.95 -7.96 11.64
N ALA A 146 -11.47 -6.75 11.40
CA ALA A 146 -10.95 -5.83 10.39
C ALA A 146 -9.82 -4.95 10.97
N GLY A 147 -8.93 -4.53 10.11
CA GLY A 147 -7.81 -3.67 10.49
C GLY A 147 -6.89 -3.33 9.33
N ALA A 148 -5.62 -3.19 9.66
CA ALA A 148 -4.57 -2.99 8.69
C ALA A 148 -3.44 -4.01 8.90
N THR A 149 -2.81 -4.41 7.82
CA THR A 149 -1.66 -5.31 7.84
C THR A 149 -0.44 -4.59 7.26
N VAL A 150 0.64 -4.60 8.03
CA VAL A 150 1.94 -4.12 7.60
C VAL A 150 2.77 -5.31 7.13
N VAL A 151 3.31 -5.24 5.92
CA VAL A 151 4.28 -6.19 5.38
C VAL A 151 5.65 -5.51 5.42
N LYS A 152 6.61 -6.13 6.10
CA LYS A 152 7.99 -5.64 6.15
C LYS A 152 8.74 -6.13 4.93
N GLY A 153 9.27 -5.21 4.16
CA GLY A 153 10.17 -5.49 3.05
C GLY A 153 11.61 -5.79 3.50
N GLY A 154 12.55 -5.60 2.60
CA GLY A 154 13.95 -5.99 2.76
C GLY A 154 14.20 -7.39 2.22
N PHE A 155 13.47 -7.75 1.16
CA PHE A 155 13.62 -9.04 0.50
C PHE A 155 14.96 -9.14 -0.25
N ALA A 156 15.46 -10.37 -0.37
CA ALA A 156 16.56 -10.63 -1.30
C ALA A 156 16.12 -10.25 -2.74
N LYS A 157 17.10 -9.90 -3.58
CA LYS A 157 16.84 -9.58 -4.98
C LYS A 157 16.11 -10.76 -5.64
N GLN A 158 14.95 -10.48 -6.20
CA GLN A 158 14.18 -11.45 -6.96
C GLN A 158 14.79 -11.61 -8.37
N ALA A 159 14.64 -12.81 -8.94
CA ALA A 159 14.96 -13.05 -10.34
C ALA A 159 13.76 -12.68 -11.24
N GLU A 160 14.04 -12.29 -12.47
CA GLU A 160 13.01 -12.09 -13.50
C GLU A 160 12.44 -13.45 -13.95
N ASP A 161 11.16 -13.49 -14.27
CA ASP A 161 10.43 -14.68 -14.75
C ASP A 161 10.48 -15.88 -13.78
N GLU A 162 10.73 -15.64 -12.50
CA GLU A 162 10.81 -16.66 -11.45
C GLU A 162 9.83 -16.38 -10.31
N PRO A 163 9.29 -17.41 -9.66
CA PRO A 163 8.43 -17.23 -8.50
C PRO A 163 9.12 -16.50 -7.34
N MET A 164 8.33 -15.77 -6.55
CA MET A 164 8.81 -15.09 -5.36
C MET A 164 9.58 -16.04 -4.44
N GLN A 165 10.73 -15.59 -3.98
CA GLN A 165 11.56 -16.32 -3.03
C GLN A 165 11.84 -15.44 -1.81
N ALA A 166 11.27 -15.82 -0.67
CA ALA A 166 11.58 -15.17 0.59
C ALA A 166 11.59 -16.18 1.74
N LYS A 167 12.73 -16.33 2.40
CA LYS A 167 12.86 -17.21 3.57
C LYS A 167 12.02 -16.72 4.75
N ARG A 168 11.78 -15.42 4.82
CA ARG A 168 11.01 -14.78 5.87
C ARG A 168 10.34 -13.52 5.36
N VAL A 169 9.03 -13.46 5.56
CA VAL A 169 8.20 -12.27 5.36
C VAL A 169 7.54 -11.94 6.70
N ASP A 170 7.90 -10.83 7.30
CA ASP A 170 7.32 -10.39 8.57
C ASP A 170 6.07 -9.55 8.30
N THR A 171 4.98 -9.92 8.97
CA THR A 171 3.71 -9.18 8.91
C THR A 171 3.24 -8.83 10.31
N VAL A 172 2.67 -7.63 10.44
CA VAL A 172 2.15 -7.12 11.70
C VAL A 172 0.76 -6.56 11.49
N GLY A 173 -0.20 -7.02 12.28
CA GLY A 173 -1.58 -6.52 12.24
C GLY A 173 -1.81 -5.37 13.20
N ALA A 174 -2.49 -4.34 12.72
CA ALA A 174 -2.96 -3.21 13.51
C ALA A 174 -4.48 -3.17 13.55
N GLY A 175 -5.07 -3.07 14.73
CA GLY A 175 -6.50 -2.95 14.99
C GLY A 175 -6.83 -1.66 15.74
N PRO A 176 -8.10 -1.48 16.20
CA PRO A 176 -8.54 -0.22 16.82
C PRO A 176 -7.76 0.24 18.05
N ASN A 177 -7.11 -0.70 18.75
CA ASN A 177 -6.28 -0.38 19.93
C ASN A 177 -4.78 -0.24 19.61
N SER A 178 -4.41 -0.38 18.36
CA SER A 178 -3.03 -0.24 17.89
C SER A 178 -2.70 1.20 17.54
N VAL A 179 -1.41 1.54 17.64
CA VAL A 179 -0.87 2.76 17.06
C VAL A 179 0.16 2.38 16.02
N LEU A 180 -0.06 2.80 14.79
CA LEU A 180 0.84 2.57 13.67
C LEU A 180 1.70 3.82 13.47
N HIS A 181 2.99 3.65 13.27
CA HIS A 181 3.94 4.73 13.03
C HIS A 181 4.47 4.66 11.59
N LEU A 182 4.12 5.64 10.78
CA LEU A 182 4.53 5.75 9.39
C LEU A 182 5.65 6.79 9.22
N PRO A 183 6.58 6.59 8.32
CA PRO A 183 6.65 5.51 7.34
C PRO A 183 7.38 4.25 7.84
N SER A 184 7.76 4.15 9.13
CA SER A 184 8.55 3.02 9.65
C SER A 184 7.78 1.69 9.67
N GLY A 185 6.44 1.72 9.66
CA GLY A 185 5.59 0.56 9.81
C GLY A 185 5.71 -0.14 11.17
N ARG A 186 6.18 0.57 12.21
CA ARG A 186 6.15 0.08 13.58
C ARG A 186 4.70 0.10 14.09
N VAL A 187 4.29 -0.96 14.76
CA VAL A 187 2.95 -1.07 15.35
C VAL A 187 3.11 -1.28 16.87
N ASP A 188 2.56 -0.37 17.66
CA ASP A 188 2.41 -0.55 19.08
C ASP A 188 1.10 -1.30 19.35
N ARG A 189 1.14 -2.26 20.26
CA ARG A 189 0.02 -3.15 20.59
C ARG A 189 -0.57 -3.84 19.36
N PRO A 190 0.24 -4.63 18.63
CA PRO A 190 -0.23 -5.32 17.43
C PRO A 190 -1.28 -6.38 17.79
N VAL A 191 -2.25 -6.60 16.90
CA VAL A 191 -3.24 -7.69 17.04
C VAL A 191 -2.67 -9.04 16.65
N PHE A 192 -1.66 -9.06 15.78
CA PHE A 192 -0.85 -10.23 15.48
C PHE A 192 0.54 -9.85 14.98
N GLN A 193 1.45 -10.81 15.11
CA GLN A 193 2.76 -10.81 14.42
C GLN A 193 2.94 -12.19 13.81
N ARG A 194 3.21 -12.27 12.50
CA ARG A 194 3.35 -13.53 11.79
C ARG A 194 4.56 -13.50 10.86
N HIS A 195 5.08 -14.70 10.60
CA HIS A 195 6.18 -14.91 9.67
C HIS A 195 5.74 -15.94 8.63
N TYR A 196 6.06 -15.66 7.38
CA TYR A 196 5.81 -16.56 6.26
C TYR A 196 7.11 -16.84 5.52
N ALA A 197 7.18 -18.01 4.88
CA ALA A 197 8.12 -18.29 3.82
C ALA A 197 7.35 -18.34 2.49
N VAL A 198 7.90 -17.80 1.45
CA VAL A 198 7.30 -17.72 0.11
C VAL A 198 8.31 -18.22 -0.92
#